data_cfe4a386cefcf31692f5e9d4bd768567
#
_entry.id   cfe4a386cefcf31692f5e9d4bd768567
#
_cell.length_a   1.000
_cell.length_b   1.000
_cell.length_c   1.000
_cell.angle_alpha   90.00
_cell.angle_beta   90.00
_cell.angle_gamma   90.00
#
_symmetry.space_group_name_H-M   'P 1'
#
loop_
_entity.id
_entity.type
_entity.pdbx_description
1 polymer ?
#
loop_
_entity_poly.entity_id
_entity_poly.type
_entity_poly.pdbx_seq_one_letter_code
_entity_poly.pdbx_strand_id
1 'polypeptide(L)'
;MNEGIKQAQENAYKLWEEHVSSGYLLYPNEYLTRYIFANRRSFKTVLDFGCGDGRHLEMMSKAKISHIIGVDYNKSVLQIAKNRCNENGVKCEVFQSGKILNLKEALGEKKVDCVVCWGITHINAKEITSNFIKQFTDILNEGGSVFANWRTRKDSLYKKGKEIDKDTFIIDEESHKGMLYYFPSLDEIENIYSSAGLKITSKDYEEFSTNNGNIINSWHIIEAKKV
;
A
#
# COMPACT_ATOMS: atom_id res chain seq x y z
N MET A 1 12.77 16.09 -0.58
CA MET A 1 12.97 15.31 0.68
C MET A 1 14.36 15.61 1.24
N ASN A 2 14.48 15.97 2.53
CA ASN A 2 15.77 16.23 3.16
C ASN A 2 16.54 14.92 3.46
N GLU A 3 17.86 15.02 3.74
CA GLU A 3 18.73 13.86 3.93
C GLU A 3 18.33 12.99 5.13
N GLY A 4 17.87 13.62 6.23
CA GLY A 4 17.43 12.90 7.42
C GLY A 4 16.20 12.04 7.17
N ILE A 5 15.24 12.53 6.37
CA ILE A 5 14.04 11.77 5.98
C ILE A 5 14.43 10.61 5.04
N LYS A 6 15.37 10.84 4.10
CA LYS A 6 15.86 9.75 3.23
C LYS A 6 16.48 8.61 4.02
N GLN A 7 17.37 8.93 4.97
CA GLN A 7 18.02 7.94 5.82
C GLN A 7 17.00 7.18 6.68
N ALA A 8 16.01 7.88 7.25
CA ALA A 8 14.92 7.25 8.01
C ALA A 8 14.10 6.29 7.15
N GLN A 9 13.78 6.69 5.92
CA GLN A 9 13.04 5.86 4.97
C GLN A 9 13.83 4.60 4.55
N GLU A 10 15.13 4.74 4.31
CA GLU A 10 15.99 3.59 3.98
C GLU A 10 16.09 2.60 5.14
N ASN A 11 16.18 3.08 6.37
CA ASN A 11 16.18 2.23 7.56
C ASN A 11 14.82 1.52 7.73
N ALA A 12 13.71 2.25 7.54
CA ALA A 12 12.36 1.67 7.59
C ALA A 12 12.17 0.56 6.55
N TYR A 13 12.70 0.71 5.34
CA TYR A 13 12.63 -0.33 4.30
C TYR A 13 13.33 -1.63 4.73
N LYS A 14 14.47 -1.55 5.39
CA LYS A 14 15.18 -2.74 5.91
C LYS A 14 14.36 -3.46 6.99
N LEU A 15 13.79 -2.70 7.92
CA LEU A 15 12.92 -3.25 8.98
C LEU A 15 11.67 -3.91 8.40
N TRP A 16 11.06 -3.32 7.38
CA TRP A 16 9.92 -3.91 6.68
C TRP A 16 10.30 -5.19 5.94
N GLU A 17 11.49 -5.28 5.34
CA GLU A 17 12.00 -6.51 4.72
C GLU A 17 12.06 -7.66 5.73
N GLU A 18 12.66 -7.42 6.90
CA GLU A 18 12.74 -8.39 7.99
C GLU A 18 11.35 -8.80 8.47
N HIS A 19 10.44 -7.84 8.64
CA HIS A 19 9.08 -8.07 9.11
C HIS A 19 8.26 -8.92 8.14
N VAL A 20 8.28 -8.62 6.85
CA VAL A 20 7.56 -9.39 5.83
C VAL A 20 8.16 -10.79 5.67
N SER A 21 9.49 -10.91 5.72
CA SER A 21 10.20 -12.20 5.61
C SER A 21 9.92 -13.13 6.78
N SER A 22 9.50 -12.62 7.94
CA SER A 22 9.11 -13.42 9.11
C SER A 22 7.77 -14.14 8.96
N GLY A 23 7.00 -13.88 7.88
CA GLY A 23 5.68 -14.48 7.64
C GLY A 23 4.58 -13.95 8.55
N TYR A 24 4.73 -12.79 9.14
CA TYR A 24 3.78 -12.17 10.07
C TYR A 24 2.37 -11.97 9.48
N LEU A 25 2.29 -11.65 8.18
CA LEU A 25 1.02 -11.36 7.50
C LEU A 25 0.65 -12.47 6.51
N LEU A 26 0.14 -13.60 7.00
CA LEU A 26 -0.19 -14.76 6.17
C LEU A 26 -1.50 -14.61 5.36
N TYR A 27 -2.47 -13.86 5.90
CA TYR A 27 -3.81 -13.78 5.32
C TYR A 27 -4.09 -12.39 4.71
N PRO A 28 -4.91 -12.33 3.64
CA PRO A 28 -5.33 -11.04 3.08
C PRO A 28 -6.23 -10.28 4.07
N ASN A 29 -6.21 -8.94 3.97
CA ASN A 29 -7.12 -8.10 4.76
C ASN A 29 -8.57 -8.33 4.32
N GLU A 30 -9.50 -8.43 5.28
CA GLU A 30 -10.91 -8.74 5.01
C GLU A 30 -11.61 -7.61 4.25
N TYR A 31 -11.34 -6.34 4.60
CA TYR A 31 -11.95 -5.19 3.93
C TYR A 31 -11.55 -5.14 2.45
N LEU A 32 -10.26 -5.28 2.17
CA LEU A 32 -9.75 -5.37 0.80
C LEU A 32 -10.34 -6.58 0.05
N THR A 33 -10.47 -7.72 0.72
CA THR A 33 -11.07 -8.94 0.14
C THR A 33 -12.50 -8.66 -0.31
N ARG A 34 -13.32 -8.06 0.55
CA ARG A 34 -14.70 -7.68 0.22
C ARG A 34 -14.77 -6.73 -0.97
N TYR A 35 -13.89 -5.72 -1.02
CA TYR A 35 -13.83 -4.76 -2.13
C TYR A 35 -13.51 -5.45 -3.46
N ILE A 36 -12.48 -6.29 -3.51
CA ILE A 36 -12.10 -7.00 -4.73
C ILE A 36 -13.21 -7.96 -5.19
N PHE A 37 -13.82 -8.73 -4.28
CA PHE A 37 -14.90 -9.63 -4.63
C PHE A 37 -16.17 -8.91 -5.12
N ALA A 38 -16.51 -7.75 -4.55
CA ALA A 38 -17.63 -6.94 -5.00
C ALA A 38 -17.43 -6.39 -6.43
N ASN A 39 -16.19 -5.99 -6.75
CA ASN A 39 -15.85 -5.33 -8.01
C ASN A 39 -15.25 -6.29 -9.07
N ARG A 40 -15.11 -7.60 -8.78
CA ARG A 40 -14.38 -8.56 -9.64
C ARG A 40 -14.88 -8.67 -11.08
N ARG A 41 -16.14 -8.29 -11.35
CA ARG A 41 -16.70 -8.31 -12.72
C ARG A 41 -16.30 -7.10 -13.54
N SER A 42 -15.95 -6.01 -12.87
CA SER A 42 -15.51 -4.74 -13.48
C SER A 42 -14.00 -4.69 -13.68
N PHE A 43 -13.24 -5.45 -12.88
CA PHE A 43 -11.78 -5.47 -12.93
C PHE A 43 -11.28 -6.66 -13.75
N LYS A 44 -10.59 -6.40 -14.86
CA LYS A 44 -9.86 -7.42 -15.63
C LYS A 44 -8.42 -7.51 -15.19
N THR A 45 -7.77 -6.36 -14.98
CA THR A 45 -6.37 -6.25 -14.57
C THR A 45 -6.27 -5.48 -13.26
N VAL A 46 -5.70 -6.11 -12.23
CA VAL A 46 -5.48 -5.49 -10.91
C VAL A 46 -3.99 -5.52 -10.56
N LEU A 47 -3.48 -4.40 -10.12
CA LEU A 47 -2.13 -4.25 -9.60
C LEU A 47 -2.16 -4.14 -8.08
N ASP A 48 -1.39 -4.98 -7.38
CA ASP A 48 -1.09 -4.86 -5.95
C ASP A 48 0.26 -4.15 -5.79
N PHE A 49 0.20 -2.90 -5.34
CA PHE A 49 1.36 -2.05 -5.14
C PHE A 49 1.91 -2.21 -3.71
N GLY A 50 3.14 -2.68 -3.59
CA GLY A 50 3.71 -3.16 -2.34
C GLY A 50 3.16 -4.55 -2.00
N CYS A 51 3.18 -5.47 -2.98
CA CYS A 51 2.52 -6.77 -2.86
C CYS A 51 3.14 -7.70 -1.79
N GLY A 52 4.33 -7.34 -1.29
CA GLY A 52 5.00 -8.10 -0.25
C GLY A 52 5.14 -9.59 -0.61
N ASP A 53 4.73 -10.44 0.30
CA ASP A 53 4.77 -11.91 0.16
C ASP A 53 3.69 -12.51 -0.76
N GLY A 54 2.84 -11.67 -1.39
CA GLY A 54 1.85 -12.08 -2.38
C GLY A 54 0.51 -12.58 -1.84
N ARG A 55 0.20 -12.39 -0.54
CA ARG A 55 -1.09 -12.81 0.05
C ARG A 55 -2.33 -12.24 -0.66
N HIS A 56 -2.24 -11.00 -1.14
CA HIS A 56 -3.34 -10.37 -1.88
C HIS A 56 -3.42 -10.88 -3.32
N LEU A 57 -2.29 -11.23 -3.96
CA LEU A 57 -2.29 -11.84 -5.30
C LEU A 57 -3.05 -13.18 -5.29
N GLU A 58 -2.84 -14.00 -4.26
CA GLU A 58 -3.57 -15.25 -4.06
C GLU A 58 -5.09 -15.00 -3.90
N MET A 59 -5.48 -14.00 -3.11
CA MET A 59 -6.87 -13.60 -2.92
C MET A 59 -7.50 -13.12 -4.24
N MET A 60 -6.80 -12.30 -5.02
CA MET A 60 -7.27 -11.83 -6.33
C MET A 60 -7.49 -12.98 -7.31
N SER A 61 -6.64 -14.02 -7.28
CA SER A 61 -6.84 -15.24 -8.07
C SER A 61 -8.12 -15.98 -7.68
N LYS A 62 -8.41 -16.10 -6.37
CA LYS A 62 -9.66 -16.67 -5.87
C LYS A 62 -10.89 -15.85 -6.30
N ALA A 63 -10.75 -14.53 -6.42
CA ALA A 63 -11.78 -13.64 -6.96
C ALA A 63 -11.95 -13.76 -8.49
N LYS A 64 -11.10 -14.56 -9.18
CA LYS A 64 -11.11 -14.76 -10.64
C LYS A 64 -10.74 -13.50 -11.44
N ILE A 65 -9.87 -12.67 -10.90
CA ILE A 65 -9.26 -11.57 -11.66
C ILE A 65 -8.41 -12.17 -12.79
N SER A 66 -8.59 -11.69 -14.03
CA SER A 66 -7.96 -12.29 -15.22
C SER A 66 -6.46 -12.03 -15.28
N HIS A 67 -6.03 -10.81 -14.94
CA HIS A 67 -4.63 -10.39 -14.95
C HIS A 67 -4.27 -9.78 -13.60
N ILE A 68 -3.35 -10.43 -12.91
CA ILE A 68 -2.90 -10.03 -11.58
C ILE A 68 -1.44 -9.61 -11.68
N ILE A 69 -1.14 -8.41 -11.19
CA ILE A 69 0.20 -7.83 -11.21
C ILE A 69 0.59 -7.49 -9.78
N GLY A 70 1.75 -7.95 -9.35
CA GLY A 70 2.37 -7.56 -8.08
C GLY A 70 3.59 -6.68 -8.33
N VAL A 71 3.73 -5.60 -7.58
CA VAL A 71 4.92 -4.75 -7.61
C VAL A 71 5.43 -4.55 -6.20
N ASP A 72 6.73 -4.78 -5.99
CA ASP A 72 7.40 -4.43 -4.74
C ASP A 72 8.83 -3.97 -5.04
N TYR A 73 9.43 -3.16 -4.15
CA TYR A 73 10.81 -2.72 -4.32
C TYR A 73 11.81 -3.79 -3.89
N ASN A 74 11.40 -4.71 -3.04
CA ASN A 74 12.27 -5.69 -2.41
C ASN A 74 12.31 -7.02 -3.18
N LYS A 75 13.49 -7.35 -3.70
CA LYS A 75 13.68 -8.56 -4.50
C LYS A 75 13.49 -9.87 -3.71
N SER A 76 13.91 -9.90 -2.45
CA SER A 76 13.81 -11.11 -1.63
C SER A 76 12.35 -11.41 -1.29
N VAL A 77 11.57 -10.38 -0.95
CA VAL A 77 10.14 -10.47 -0.68
C VAL A 77 9.36 -10.90 -1.93
N LEU A 78 9.72 -10.37 -3.11
CA LEU A 78 9.13 -10.79 -4.39
C LEU A 78 9.40 -12.27 -4.72
N GLN A 79 10.53 -12.82 -4.29
CA GLN A 79 10.78 -14.26 -4.45
C GLN A 79 9.82 -15.09 -3.60
N ILE A 80 9.50 -14.64 -2.39
CA ILE A 80 8.48 -15.28 -1.54
C ILE A 80 7.11 -15.23 -2.23
N ALA A 81 6.73 -14.06 -2.76
CA ALA A 81 5.48 -13.89 -3.51
C ALA A 81 5.38 -14.85 -4.72
N LYS A 82 6.47 -14.97 -5.49
CA LYS A 82 6.54 -15.90 -6.64
C LYS A 82 6.37 -17.36 -6.20
N ASN A 83 7.05 -17.77 -5.13
CA ASN A 83 6.93 -19.11 -4.60
C ASN A 83 5.50 -19.40 -4.15
N ARG A 84 4.89 -18.48 -3.37
CA ARG A 84 3.49 -18.58 -2.93
C ARG A 84 2.54 -18.70 -4.11
N CYS A 85 2.70 -17.87 -5.14
CA CYS A 85 1.88 -17.93 -6.35
C CYS A 85 2.01 -19.29 -7.05
N ASN A 86 3.23 -19.80 -7.21
CA ASN A 86 3.49 -21.08 -7.86
C ASN A 86 2.88 -22.25 -7.07
N GLU A 87 3.09 -22.31 -5.75
CA GLU A 87 2.57 -23.35 -4.86
C GLU A 87 1.04 -23.41 -4.86
N ASN A 88 0.38 -22.24 -5.00
CA ASN A 88 -1.08 -22.14 -5.01
C ASN A 88 -1.69 -22.06 -6.42
N GLY A 89 -0.90 -22.27 -7.47
CA GLY A 89 -1.37 -22.24 -8.87
C GLY A 89 -1.90 -20.87 -9.32
N VAL A 90 -1.40 -19.78 -8.72
CA VAL A 90 -1.79 -18.41 -9.05
C VAL A 90 -1.00 -17.93 -10.27
N LYS A 91 -1.71 -17.57 -11.33
CA LYS A 91 -1.10 -16.93 -12.49
C LYS A 91 -1.01 -15.42 -12.24
N CYS A 92 0.18 -14.93 -11.95
CA CYS A 92 0.44 -13.51 -11.75
C CYS A 92 1.78 -13.09 -12.38
N GLU A 93 1.90 -11.80 -12.69
CA GLU A 93 3.16 -11.18 -13.05
C GLU A 93 3.70 -10.42 -11.85
N VAL A 94 4.99 -10.54 -11.55
CA VAL A 94 5.61 -9.88 -10.41
C VAL A 94 6.83 -9.10 -10.86
N PHE A 95 6.81 -7.79 -10.60
CA PHE A 95 7.84 -6.86 -11.03
C PHE A 95 8.53 -6.21 -9.83
N GLN A 96 9.85 -6.06 -9.93
CA GLN A 96 10.61 -5.25 -9.00
C GLN A 96 10.56 -3.78 -9.46
N SER A 97 9.98 -2.91 -8.63
CA SER A 97 10.21 -1.48 -8.77
C SER A 97 11.58 -1.14 -8.18
N GLY A 98 12.39 -0.33 -8.83
CA GLY A 98 13.61 0.18 -8.23
C GLY A 98 13.31 1.01 -6.96
N LYS A 99 14.35 1.33 -6.16
CA LYS A 99 14.22 2.24 -5.00
C LYS A 99 13.66 3.61 -5.38
N ILE A 100 13.92 4.06 -6.59
CA ILE A 100 13.24 5.21 -7.22
C ILE A 100 12.15 4.59 -8.08
N LEU A 101 10.93 4.63 -7.55
CA LEU A 101 9.79 4.04 -8.18
C LEU A 101 9.54 4.67 -9.56
N ASN A 102 9.53 3.85 -10.60
CA ASN A 102 9.05 4.18 -11.93
C ASN A 102 8.13 3.06 -12.42
N LEU A 103 6.84 3.19 -12.12
CA LEU A 103 5.84 2.18 -12.48
C LEU A 103 5.70 2.03 -13.99
N LYS A 104 5.79 3.11 -14.74
CA LYS A 104 5.72 3.07 -16.20
C LYS A 104 6.88 2.27 -16.80
N GLU A 105 8.08 2.41 -16.25
CA GLU A 105 9.23 1.60 -16.66
C GLU A 105 9.03 0.12 -16.32
N ALA A 106 8.56 -0.17 -15.10
CA ALA A 106 8.33 -1.53 -14.64
C ALA A 106 7.23 -2.27 -15.43
N LEU A 107 6.17 -1.56 -15.81
CA LEU A 107 4.99 -2.14 -16.47
C LEU A 107 4.98 -1.95 -18.00
N GLY A 108 5.81 -1.05 -18.55
CA GLY A 108 5.77 -0.69 -19.96
C GLY A 108 4.43 -0.04 -20.33
N GLU A 109 3.82 -0.50 -21.43
CA GLU A 109 2.53 0.01 -21.93
C GLU A 109 1.29 -0.60 -21.22
N LYS A 110 1.50 -1.47 -20.21
CA LYS A 110 0.38 -2.11 -19.50
C LYS A 110 -0.43 -1.08 -18.72
N LYS A 111 -1.75 -1.19 -18.86
CA LYS A 111 -2.73 -0.43 -18.09
C LYS A 111 -3.51 -1.36 -17.18
N VAL A 112 -4.02 -0.81 -16.07
CA VAL A 112 -4.76 -1.55 -15.06
C VAL A 112 -6.12 -0.91 -14.76
N ASP A 113 -7.10 -1.72 -14.35
CA ASP A 113 -8.42 -1.24 -13.97
C ASP A 113 -8.47 -0.82 -12.49
N CYS A 114 -7.60 -1.42 -11.69
CA CYS A 114 -7.51 -1.08 -10.27
C CYS A 114 -6.06 -1.19 -9.77
N VAL A 115 -5.62 -0.21 -9.00
CA VAL A 115 -4.43 -0.26 -8.17
C VAL A 115 -4.85 -0.45 -6.73
N VAL A 116 -4.44 -1.54 -6.12
CA VAL A 116 -4.51 -1.77 -4.67
C VAL A 116 -3.21 -1.26 -4.06
N CYS A 117 -3.33 -0.41 -3.04
CA CYS A 117 -2.20 0.14 -2.29
C CYS A 117 -2.48 -0.03 -0.78
N TRP A 118 -2.34 -1.26 -0.29
CA TRP A 118 -2.75 -1.63 1.05
C TRP A 118 -1.55 -1.80 2.00
N GLY A 119 -1.53 -1.01 3.08
CA GLY A 119 -0.44 -1.04 4.06
C GLY A 119 0.81 -0.26 3.65
N ILE A 120 0.74 0.54 2.58
CA ILE A 120 1.90 1.20 1.96
C ILE A 120 1.92 2.71 2.16
N THR A 121 0.77 3.38 2.10
CA THR A 121 0.67 4.85 2.11
C THR A 121 1.29 5.48 3.35
N HIS A 122 1.15 4.83 4.50
CA HIS A 122 1.54 5.34 5.80
C HIS A 122 2.95 4.91 6.26
N ILE A 123 3.60 3.99 5.55
CA ILE A 123 4.98 3.55 5.86
C ILE A 123 6.04 4.27 5.00
N ASN A 124 5.61 5.29 4.29
CA ASN A 124 6.45 6.11 3.43
C ASN A 124 6.31 7.59 3.79
N ALA A 125 7.37 8.36 3.63
CA ALA A 125 7.33 9.80 3.76
C ALA A 125 6.34 10.41 2.75
N LYS A 126 5.74 11.56 3.11
CA LYS A 126 4.72 12.27 2.31
C LYS A 126 5.11 12.43 0.84
N GLU A 127 6.34 12.86 0.57
CA GLU A 127 6.80 13.10 -0.81
C GLU A 127 6.83 11.81 -1.63
N ILE A 128 7.27 10.69 -1.03
CA ILE A 128 7.30 9.38 -1.69
C ILE A 128 5.88 8.91 -1.95
N THR A 129 4.99 9.03 -0.95
CA THR A 129 3.58 8.65 -1.07
C THR A 129 2.88 9.45 -2.15
N SER A 130 3.05 10.77 -2.19
CA SER A 130 2.50 11.63 -3.23
C SER A 130 3.02 11.26 -4.63
N ASN A 131 4.30 10.90 -4.74
CA ASN A 131 4.90 10.52 -6.00
C ASN A 131 4.31 9.21 -6.57
N PHE A 132 4.15 8.16 -5.75
CA PHE A 132 3.57 6.92 -6.29
C PHE A 132 2.07 7.04 -6.56
N ILE A 133 1.31 7.80 -5.77
CA ILE A 133 -0.11 8.09 -6.08
C ILE A 133 -0.23 8.80 -7.45
N LYS A 134 0.65 9.74 -7.75
CA LYS A 134 0.70 10.39 -9.06
C LYS A 134 0.99 9.40 -10.19
N GLN A 135 1.93 8.47 -9.99
CA GLN A 135 2.24 7.46 -11.00
C GLN A 135 1.11 6.46 -11.24
N PHE A 136 0.21 6.25 -10.27
CA PHE A 136 -0.97 5.40 -10.49
C PHE A 136 -1.85 5.93 -11.61
N THR A 137 -1.98 7.25 -11.75
CA THR A 137 -2.75 7.87 -12.83
C THR A 137 -2.19 7.52 -14.21
N ASP A 138 -0.85 7.41 -14.32
CA ASP A 138 -0.19 7.09 -15.58
C ASP A 138 -0.44 5.66 -16.06
N ILE A 139 -0.69 4.73 -15.14
CA ILE A 139 -0.91 3.31 -15.43
C ILE A 139 -2.38 2.88 -15.39
N LEU A 140 -3.27 3.70 -14.88
CA LEU A 140 -4.70 3.42 -14.85
C LEU A 140 -5.35 3.58 -16.22
N ASN A 141 -6.30 2.71 -16.53
CA ASN A 141 -7.30 2.92 -17.57
C ASN A 141 -8.18 4.13 -17.21
N GLU A 142 -8.83 4.74 -18.21
CA GLU A 142 -9.86 5.76 -17.94
C GLU A 142 -10.98 5.16 -17.08
N GLY A 143 -11.37 5.87 -16.01
CA GLY A 143 -12.31 5.37 -15.00
C GLY A 143 -11.74 4.29 -14.06
N GLY A 144 -10.49 3.93 -14.20
CA GLY A 144 -9.80 2.98 -13.32
C GLY A 144 -9.67 3.51 -11.89
N SER A 145 -9.60 2.60 -10.91
CA SER A 145 -9.67 2.92 -9.49
C SER A 145 -8.32 2.76 -8.77
N VAL A 146 -8.07 3.61 -7.77
CA VAL A 146 -7.09 3.37 -6.70
C VAL A 146 -7.84 3.03 -5.44
N PHE A 147 -7.46 1.94 -4.76
CA PHE A 147 -8.01 1.54 -3.48
C PHE A 147 -6.89 1.40 -2.45
N ALA A 148 -6.92 2.25 -1.42
CA ALA A 148 -5.82 2.38 -0.47
C ALA A 148 -6.30 2.65 0.95
N ASN A 149 -5.52 2.22 1.94
CA ASN A 149 -5.73 2.56 3.34
C ASN A 149 -4.65 3.52 3.86
N TRP A 150 -5.06 4.41 4.77
CA TRP A 150 -4.22 5.46 5.35
C TRP A 150 -4.38 5.46 6.87
N ARG A 151 -3.29 5.34 7.63
CA ARG A 151 -3.39 5.46 9.09
C ARG A 151 -3.87 6.85 9.48
N THR A 152 -4.71 6.91 10.51
CA THR A 152 -5.27 8.15 11.01
C THR A 152 -4.52 8.65 12.24
N ARG A 153 -4.75 9.91 12.62
CA ARG A 153 -4.21 10.49 13.87
C ARG A 153 -4.89 9.97 15.14
N LYS A 154 -5.91 9.09 15.03
CA LYS A 154 -6.51 8.35 16.16
C LYS A 154 -5.77 7.05 16.47
N ASP A 155 -4.93 6.59 15.56
CA ASP A 155 -4.12 5.40 15.76
C ASP A 155 -3.16 5.58 16.95
N SER A 156 -3.00 4.52 17.76
CA SER A 156 -2.16 4.57 18.96
C SER A 156 -0.67 4.85 18.68
N LEU A 157 -0.21 4.66 17.45
CA LEU A 157 1.17 4.99 17.04
C LEU A 157 1.36 6.49 16.73
N TYR A 158 0.27 7.27 16.60
CA TYR A 158 0.40 8.70 16.34
C TYR A 158 1.11 9.41 17.49
N LYS A 159 2.15 10.19 17.17
CA LYS A 159 3.02 10.87 18.14
C LYS A 159 3.83 9.94 19.06
N LYS A 160 3.96 8.67 18.70
CA LYS A 160 4.77 7.70 19.44
C LYS A 160 6.17 7.58 18.86
N GLY A 161 7.03 8.57 19.14
CA GLY A 161 8.40 8.60 18.67
C GLY A 161 8.86 9.98 18.23
N LYS A 162 9.93 10.03 17.43
CA LYS A 162 10.53 11.29 16.98
C LYS A 162 9.85 11.78 15.72
N GLU A 163 9.24 12.96 15.77
CA GLU A 163 8.73 13.65 14.57
C GLU A 163 9.92 14.17 13.73
N ILE A 164 9.95 13.81 12.46
CA ILE A 164 11.02 14.17 11.52
C ILE A 164 10.51 15.07 10.37
N ASP A 165 9.23 15.10 10.16
CA ASP A 165 8.48 16.00 9.30
C ASP A 165 7.04 16.08 9.83
N LYS A 166 6.26 17.04 9.36
CA LYS A 166 4.86 17.22 9.78
C LYS A 166 4.09 15.90 9.72
N ASP A 167 3.58 15.46 10.88
CA ASP A 167 2.82 14.20 11.04
C ASP A 167 3.56 12.93 10.54
N THR A 168 4.89 12.98 10.49
CA THR A 168 5.76 11.87 10.10
C THR A 168 6.72 11.54 11.23
N PHE A 169 6.65 10.32 11.73
CA PHE A 169 7.35 9.89 12.93
C PHE A 169 8.26 8.68 12.67
N ILE A 170 9.44 8.65 13.30
CA ILE A 170 10.18 7.42 13.55
C ILE A 170 9.64 6.87 14.86
N ILE A 171 8.95 5.74 14.78
CA ILE A 171 8.25 5.15 15.92
C ILE A 171 9.24 4.60 16.96
N ASP A 172 8.91 4.78 18.24
CA ASP A 172 9.68 4.27 19.40
C ASP A 172 8.85 3.32 20.28
N GLU A 173 7.76 2.73 19.73
CA GLU A 173 7.02 1.65 20.35
C GLU A 173 7.62 0.30 19.95
N GLU A 174 7.75 -0.63 20.91
CA GLU A 174 8.47 -1.91 20.77
C GLU A 174 8.12 -2.65 19.47
N SER A 175 6.82 -2.77 19.16
CA SER A 175 6.33 -3.52 17.98
C SER A 175 6.67 -2.88 16.62
N HIS A 176 7.04 -1.59 16.61
CA HIS A 176 7.24 -0.79 15.40
C HIS A 176 8.49 0.09 15.48
N LYS A 177 9.39 -0.25 16.40
CA LYS A 177 10.57 0.56 16.72
C LYS A 177 11.47 0.80 15.51
N GLY A 178 11.75 2.08 15.26
CA GLY A 178 12.56 2.52 14.12
C GLY A 178 11.83 2.61 12.79
N MET A 179 10.57 2.12 12.71
CA MET A 179 9.76 2.25 11.50
C MET A 179 9.30 3.69 11.30
N LEU A 180 9.24 4.13 10.04
CA LEU A 180 8.71 5.43 9.67
C LEU A 180 7.21 5.31 9.42
N TYR A 181 6.43 6.22 10.02
CA TYR A 181 4.99 6.32 9.80
C TYR A 181 4.57 7.76 9.51
N TYR A 182 3.72 7.92 8.50
CA TYR A 182 3.07 9.18 8.13
C TYR A 182 1.57 9.10 8.43
N PHE A 183 1.04 10.12 9.11
CA PHE A 183 -0.36 10.20 9.54
C PHE A 183 -1.05 11.45 8.96
N PRO A 184 -1.39 11.46 7.67
CA PRO A 184 -2.02 12.62 7.04
C PRO A 184 -3.40 12.91 7.63
N SER A 185 -3.81 14.19 7.57
CA SER A 185 -5.22 14.54 7.71
C SER A 185 -6.01 14.13 6.47
N LEU A 186 -7.35 14.07 6.60
CA LEU A 186 -8.20 13.78 5.45
C LEU A 186 -8.03 14.82 4.32
N ASP A 187 -7.89 16.09 4.67
CA ASP A 187 -7.63 17.17 3.71
C ASP A 187 -6.30 16.98 2.96
N GLU A 188 -5.26 16.49 3.66
CA GLU A 188 -3.98 16.17 3.03
C GLU A 188 -4.10 15.00 2.06
N ILE A 189 -4.88 13.97 2.42
CA ILE A 189 -5.19 12.85 1.52
C ILE A 189 -5.93 13.36 0.28
N GLU A 190 -6.98 14.18 0.45
CA GLU A 190 -7.76 14.77 -0.65
C GLU A 190 -6.86 15.59 -1.59
N ASN A 191 -5.95 16.38 -1.03
CA ASN A 191 -4.99 17.17 -1.82
C ASN A 191 -4.00 16.27 -2.60
N ILE A 192 -3.53 15.15 -2.01
CA ILE A 192 -2.65 14.20 -2.70
C ILE A 192 -3.36 13.61 -3.92
N TYR A 193 -4.59 13.12 -3.76
CA TYR A 193 -5.35 12.51 -4.85
C TYR A 193 -5.74 13.52 -5.93
N SER A 194 -6.26 14.69 -5.55
CA SER A 194 -6.64 15.75 -6.52
C SER A 194 -5.45 16.26 -7.32
N SER A 195 -4.29 16.45 -6.67
CA SER A 195 -3.04 16.85 -7.34
C SER A 195 -2.50 15.78 -8.30
N ALA A 196 -2.89 14.53 -8.11
CA ALA A 196 -2.55 13.41 -8.99
C ALA A 196 -3.57 13.23 -10.15
N GLY A 197 -4.62 14.04 -10.26
CA GLY A 197 -5.68 13.86 -11.25
C GLY A 197 -6.65 12.72 -10.94
N LEU A 198 -6.80 12.41 -9.65
CA LEU A 198 -7.71 11.37 -9.15
C LEU A 198 -8.86 12.03 -8.37
N LYS A 199 -10.07 11.57 -8.60
CA LYS A 199 -11.26 12.00 -7.85
C LYS A 199 -11.64 10.93 -6.82
N ILE A 200 -11.65 11.29 -5.54
CA ILE A 200 -12.13 10.40 -4.48
C ILE A 200 -13.63 10.13 -4.66
N THR A 201 -14.01 8.87 -4.68
CA THR A 201 -15.38 8.38 -4.85
C THR A 201 -15.95 7.74 -3.59
N SER A 202 -15.08 7.24 -2.69
CA SER A 202 -15.47 6.74 -1.36
C SER A 202 -14.42 7.10 -0.32
N LYS A 203 -14.90 7.41 0.90
CA LYS A 203 -14.11 7.67 2.09
C LYS A 203 -14.72 6.87 3.24
N ASP A 204 -14.18 5.69 3.49
CA ASP A 204 -14.61 4.84 4.57
C ASP A 204 -13.63 4.92 5.75
N TYR A 205 -14.02 4.34 6.86
CA TYR A 205 -13.24 4.36 8.09
C TYR A 205 -13.30 3.00 8.77
N GLU A 206 -12.14 2.46 9.13
CA GLU A 206 -12.01 1.23 9.90
C GLU A 206 -11.26 1.52 11.20
N GLU A 207 -11.80 1.07 12.31
CA GLU A 207 -11.16 1.17 13.61
C GLU A 207 -11.42 -0.10 14.41
N PHE A 208 -10.39 -0.63 15.03
CA PHE A 208 -10.52 -1.69 16.02
C PHE A 208 -9.49 -1.51 17.13
N SER A 209 -9.79 -2.06 18.29
CA SER A 209 -8.85 -2.06 19.42
C SER A 209 -8.36 -3.46 19.73
N THR A 210 -7.14 -3.52 20.26
CA THR A 210 -6.52 -4.72 20.80
C THR A 210 -6.00 -4.47 22.20
N ASN A 211 -5.45 -5.49 22.88
CA ASN A 211 -4.94 -5.36 24.26
C ASN A 211 -5.96 -4.72 25.20
N ASN A 212 -7.18 -5.31 25.26
CA ASN A 212 -8.30 -4.84 26.09
C ASN A 212 -8.67 -3.36 25.87
N GLY A 213 -8.60 -2.88 24.62
CA GLY A 213 -8.93 -1.51 24.27
C GLY A 213 -7.77 -0.51 24.40
N ASN A 214 -6.60 -0.95 24.84
CA ASN A 214 -5.46 -0.05 25.06
C ASN A 214 -4.71 0.33 23.78
N ILE A 215 -4.85 -0.45 22.72
CA ILE A 215 -4.21 -0.18 21.41
C ILE A 215 -5.32 0.02 20.39
N ILE A 216 -5.37 1.20 19.80
CA ILE A 216 -6.31 1.55 18.73
C ILE A 216 -5.56 1.45 17.41
N ASN A 217 -6.14 0.74 16.47
CA ASN A 217 -5.73 0.68 15.09
C ASN A 217 -6.79 1.36 14.24
N SER A 218 -6.45 2.39 13.48
CA SER A 218 -7.45 3.14 12.73
C SER A 218 -6.98 3.60 11.36
N TRP A 219 -7.85 3.47 10.35
CA TRP A 219 -7.56 3.84 8.97
C TRP A 219 -8.71 4.58 8.30
N HIS A 220 -8.36 5.55 7.46
CA HIS A 220 -9.21 5.94 6.34
C HIS A 220 -9.00 4.95 5.20
N ILE A 221 -10.09 4.51 4.59
CA ILE A 221 -10.08 3.66 3.40
C ILE A 221 -10.63 4.49 2.25
N ILE A 222 -9.81 4.68 1.23
CA ILE A 222 -10.09 5.60 0.14
C ILE A 222 -10.21 4.83 -1.17
N GLU A 223 -11.32 5.04 -1.86
CA GLU A 223 -11.42 4.76 -3.29
C GLU A 223 -11.35 6.07 -4.06
N ALA A 224 -10.51 6.10 -5.09
CA ALA A 224 -10.42 7.24 -6.01
C ALA A 224 -10.38 6.74 -7.45
N LYS A 225 -10.92 7.51 -8.38
CA LYS A 225 -10.97 7.19 -9.82
C LYS A 225 -10.19 8.18 -10.65
N LYS A 226 -9.57 7.68 -11.70
CA LYS A 226 -9.03 8.48 -12.78
C LYS A 226 -10.18 9.16 -13.52
N VAL A 227 -10.10 10.49 -13.69
CA VAL A 227 -11.07 11.33 -14.38
C VAL A 227 -10.48 11.90 -15.66
#